data_dcf5d8519eaa080b0ee6919c7198dc42
#
_entry.id   dcf5d8519eaa080b0ee6919c7198dc42
#
_cell.length_a   1.000
_cell.length_b   1.000
_cell.length_c   1.000
_cell.angle_alpha   90.00
_cell.angle_beta   90.00
_cell.angle_gamma   90.00
#
_symmetry.space_group_name_H-M   'P 1'
#
loop_
_entity.id
_entity.type
_entity.pdbx_description
1 polymer ?
#
loop_
_entity_poly.entity_id
_entity_poly.type
_entity_poly.pdbx_seq_one_letter_code
_entity_poly.pdbx_strand_id
1 'polypeptide(L)'
;LVLAHDDMYFCPEWDAVFFNELQNLPENSDFFLSGTMVQPFESYINLDCGKTIDEFDEEKLLKNLPQIKFNDFQGTHWQPSLIPIKTWNKVGGFSEEFSPGLGSDPDFNFKLWNLGVRLFKGLSDCRVYHFSSLSLRKKAWNNGAKTFLLKWGLSIKFFKKHYLRSDKNFDGLLLEPVKNFSYFFDLLKNKFSFFYHKFLNSF
;
A
#
# COMPACT_ATOMS: atom_id res chain seq x y z
N LEU A 1 8.03 8.83 10.65
CA LEU A 1 8.83 8.25 9.56
C LEU A 1 8.01 8.25 8.27
N VAL A 2 8.56 8.87 7.23
CA VAL A 2 8.01 8.77 5.87
C VAL A 2 8.82 7.72 5.11
N LEU A 3 8.10 6.82 4.43
CA LEU A 3 8.67 5.85 3.50
C LEU A 3 8.26 6.26 2.08
N ALA A 4 9.19 6.19 1.14
CA ALA A 4 8.97 6.54 -0.27
C ALA A 4 9.85 5.69 -1.17
N HIS A 5 9.51 5.62 -2.47
CA HIS A 5 10.37 5.04 -3.48
C HIS A 5 11.24 6.13 -4.12
N ASP A 6 12.36 5.74 -4.72
CA ASP A 6 13.32 6.61 -5.38
C ASP A 6 12.86 7.12 -6.77
N ASP A 7 11.75 6.57 -7.28
CA ASP A 7 11.12 6.93 -8.55
C ASP A 7 9.81 7.73 -8.37
N MET A 8 9.73 8.55 -7.31
CA MET A 8 8.58 9.40 -7.02
C MET A 8 8.95 10.89 -7.07
N TYR A 9 8.16 11.68 -7.78
CA TYR A 9 8.12 13.13 -7.67
C TYR A 9 7.02 13.53 -6.70
N PHE A 10 7.37 14.25 -5.63
CA PHE A 10 6.42 14.74 -4.63
C PHE A 10 5.76 16.02 -5.11
N CYS A 11 4.43 15.98 -5.28
CA CYS A 11 3.67 17.15 -5.67
C CYS A 11 3.67 18.22 -4.54
N PRO A 12 3.49 19.51 -4.85
CA PRO A 12 3.40 20.56 -3.83
C PRO A 12 2.41 20.23 -2.71
N GLU A 13 2.70 20.66 -1.48
CA GLU A 13 1.85 20.51 -0.28
C GLU A 13 1.67 19.06 0.22
N TRP A 14 2.37 18.07 -0.32
CA TRP A 14 2.24 16.67 0.11
C TRP A 14 2.50 16.48 1.61
N ASP A 15 3.49 17.17 2.14
CA ASP A 15 3.89 17.12 3.54
C ASP A 15 2.91 17.87 4.45
N ALA A 16 2.36 19.00 3.97
CA ALA A 16 1.32 19.75 4.67
C ALA A 16 0.06 18.91 4.86
N VAL A 17 -0.30 18.08 3.86
CA VAL A 17 -1.44 17.15 3.97
C VAL A 17 -1.20 16.12 5.06
N PHE A 18 -0.02 15.49 5.11
CA PHE A 18 0.33 14.59 6.21
C PHE A 18 0.34 15.30 7.56
N PHE A 19 0.92 16.48 7.63
CA PHE A 19 0.99 17.26 8.88
C PHE A 19 -0.41 17.59 9.40
N ASN A 20 -1.30 18.07 8.54
CA ASN A 20 -2.67 18.39 8.92
C ASN A 20 -3.45 17.17 9.40
N GLU A 21 -3.26 16.01 8.76
CA GLU A 21 -3.89 14.77 9.22
C GLU A 21 -3.39 14.37 10.60
N LEU A 22 -2.07 14.51 10.87
CA LEU A 22 -1.49 14.20 12.19
C LEU A 22 -2.08 15.05 13.31
N GLN A 23 -2.43 16.32 13.06
CA GLN A 23 -3.04 17.19 14.08
C GLN A 23 -4.43 16.70 14.52
N ASN A 24 -5.09 15.90 13.68
CA ASN A 24 -6.42 15.35 13.95
C ASN A 24 -6.37 13.96 14.61
N LEU A 25 -5.19 13.35 14.72
CA LEU A 25 -5.04 12.03 15.34
C LEU A 25 -4.82 12.15 16.85
N PRO A 26 -5.36 11.20 17.64
CA PRO A 26 -5.06 11.15 19.07
C PRO A 26 -3.56 10.97 19.32
N GLU A 27 -3.06 11.62 20.38
CA GLU A 27 -1.68 11.42 20.81
C GLU A 27 -1.34 9.93 20.97
N ASN A 28 -0.15 9.56 20.55
CA ASN A 28 0.36 8.19 20.65
C ASN A 28 -0.43 7.12 19.89
N SER A 29 -1.34 7.49 18.98
CA SER A 29 -2.01 6.52 18.13
C SER A 29 -1.01 5.81 17.20
N ASP A 30 -1.27 4.54 16.94
CA ASP A 30 -0.60 3.79 15.88
C ASP A 30 -1.44 3.86 14.60
N PHE A 31 -0.80 4.24 13.49
CA PHE A 31 -1.46 4.48 12.21
C PHE A 31 -0.56 4.10 11.03
N PHE A 32 -1.19 3.92 9.87
CA PHE A 32 -0.56 3.88 8.56
C PHE A 32 -1.33 4.82 7.64
N LEU A 33 -0.71 5.97 7.32
CA LEU A 33 -1.24 6.90 6.35
C LEU A 33 -0.47 6.74 5.04
N SER A 34 -1.12 6.83 3.90
CA SER A 34 -0.42 6.90 2.62
C SER A 34 -0.88 8.06 1.76
N GLY A 35 0.00 8.47 0.87
CA GLY A 35 -0.36 9.37 -0.21
C GLY A 35 -1.04 8.64 -1.36
N THR A 36 -1.34 9.38 -2.40
CA THR A 36 -1.97 8.90 -3.62
C THR A 36 -1.02 9.03 -4.80
N MET A 37 -0.85 7.93 -5.52
CA MET A 37 -0.02 7.89 -6.71
C MET A 37 -0.77 8.38 -7.95
N VAL A 38 -0.18 9.34 -8.66
CA VAL A 38 -0.52 9.71 -10.03
C VAL A 38 0.44 8.97 -10.95
N GLN A 39 -0.06 8.25 -11.93
CA GLN A 39 0.77 7.38 -12.79
C GLN A 39 0.36 7.49 -14.26
N PRO A 40 1.29 7.24 -15.23
CA PRO A 40 0.98 7.26 -16.66
C PRO A 40 0.23 6.01 -17.15
N PHE A 41 -0.21 5.14 -16.25
CA PHE A 41 -0.98 3.92 -16.54
C PHE A 41 -1.98 3.66 -15.43
N GLU A 42 -2.67 2.52 -15.49
CA GLU A 42 -3.79 2.19 -14.60
C GLU A 42 -3.44 2.34 -13.11
N SER A 43 -4.10 3.28 -12.45
CA SER A 43 -3.93 3.62 -11.04
C SER A 43 -5.16 4.36 -10.52
N TYR A 44 -5.14 4.81 -9.26
CA TYR A 44 -6.19 5.69 -8.72
C TYR A 44 -6.32 6.99 -9.51
N ILE A 45 -5.19 7.58 -9.92
CA ILE A 45 -5.14 8.74 -10.79
C ILE A 45 -4.28 8.40 -12.01
N ASN A 46 -4.97 8.18 -13.14
CA ASN A 46 -4.29 7.97 -14.41
C ASN A 46 -4.09 9.32 -15.10
N LEU A 47 -2.86 9.80 -15.13
CA LEU A 47 -2.44 11.00 -15.84
C LEU A 47 -1.03 10.79 -16.37
N ASP A 48 -0.88 10.70 -17.68
CA ASP A 48 0.41 10.54 -18.31
C ASP A 48 1.12 11.89 -18.46
N CYS A 49 2.12 12.11 -17.61
CA CYS A 49 3.04 13.25 -17.65
C CYS A 49 4.48 12.80 -17.92
N GLY A 50 4.69 11.68 -18.61
CA GLY A 50 5.99 11.08 -18.89
C GLY A 50 6.25 9.82 -18.06
N LYS A 51 7.02 8.89 -18.66
CA LYS A 51 7.34 7.59 -18.03
C LYS A 51 8.74 7.56 -17.43
N THR A 52 9.55 8.58 -17.72
CA THR A 52 10.90 8.74 -17.20
C THR A 52 11.09 10.16 -16.73
N ILE A 53 12.16 10.41 -15.97
CA ILE A 53 12.49 11.76 -15.51
C ILE A 53 12.77 12.71 -16.68
N ASP A 54 13.35 12.22 -17.78
CA ASP A 54 13.67 13.01 -18.96
C ASP A 54 12.42 13.38 -19.78
N GLU A 55 11.35 12.60 -19.68
CA GLU A 55 10.06 12.84 -20.36
C GLU A 55 9.07 13.57 -19.46
N PHE A 56 9.42 13.86 -18.22
CA PHE A 56 8.48 14.35 -17.23
C PHE A 56 8.02 15.78 -17.51
N ASP A 57 6.71 15.92 -17.67
CA ASP A 57 6.02 17.21 -17.88
C ASP A 57 5.37 17.66 -16.55
N GLU A 58 6.17 18.35 -15.72
CA GLU A 58 5.75 18.90 -14.44
C GLU A 58 4.62 19.93 -14.60
N GLU A 59 4.70 20.81 -15.62
CA GLU A 59 3.70 21.83 -15.86
C GLU A 59 2.34 21.21 -16.15
N LYS A 60 2.30 20.19 -17.00
CA LYS A 60 1.08 19.42 -17.27
C LYS A 60 0.54 18.76 -16.01
N LEU A 61 1.41 18.16 -15.18
CA LEU A 61 1.01 17.56 -13.92
C LEU A 61 0.34 18.58 -13.02
N LEU A 62 1.04 19.68 -12.70
CA LEU A 62 0.57 20.70 -11.76
C LEU A 62 -0.71 21.41 -12.23
N LYS A 63 -0.87 21.61 -13.54
CA LYS A 63 -2.08 22.17 -14.14
C LYS A 63 -3.31 21.27 -13.95
N ASN A 64 -3.13 19.96 -13.99
CA ASN A 64 -4.25 19.00 -13.92
C ASN A 64 -4.59 18.56 -12.48
N LEU A 65 -3.63 18.57 -11.55
CA LEU A 65 -3.85 18.15 -10.16
C LEU A 65 -5.05 18.80 -9.48
N PRO A 66 -5.30 20.12 -9.56
CA PRO A 66 -6.44 20.76 -8.89
C PRO A 66 -7.81 20.32 -9.41
N GLN A 67 -7.85 19.76 -10.61
CA GLN A 67 -9.09 19.30 -11.25
C GLN A 67 -9.46 17.86 -10.82
N ILE A 68 -8.50 17.11 -10.27
CA ILE A 68 -8.69 15.73 -9.84
C ILE A 68 -9.26 15.75 -8.41
N LYS A 69 -10.50 15.32 -8.26
CA LYS A 69 -11.20 15.28 -6.98
C LYS A 69 -11.65 13.86 -6.68
N PHE A 70 -11.27 13.33 -5.53
CA PHE A 70 -11.80 12.09 -4.98
C PHE A 70 -11.64 12.09 -3.45
N ASN A 71 -12.30 11.15 -2.78
CA ASN A 71 -12.30 11.08 -1.34
C ASN A 71 -11.06 10.31 -0.83
N ASP A 72 -10.71 10.56 0.43
CA ASP A 72 -9.79 9.68 1.15
C ASP A 72 -10.29 8.23 1.11
N PHE A 73 -9.37 7.30 1.07
CA PHE A 73 -9.71 5.88 0.85
C PHE A 73 -9.25 4.99 1.98
N GLN A 74 -9.98 3.88 2.12
CA GLN A 74 -9.80 2.90 3.17
C GLN A 74 -8.70 1.91 2.81
N GLY A 75 -7.95 1.47 3.82
CA GLY A 75 -7.12 0.28 3.69
C GLY A 75 -5.95 0.42 2.73
N THR A 76 -5.35 1.59 2.71
CA THR A 76 -4.12 1.84 1.93
C THR A 76 -2.99 0.88 2.32
N HIS A 77 -2.08 0.61 1.41
CA HIS A 77 -0.99 -0.34 1.63
C HIS A 77 0.28 -0.07 0.79
N TRP A 78 0.44 1.14 0.27
CA TRP A 78 1.57 1.53 -0.59
C TRP A 78 2.26 2.82 -0.14
N GLN A 79 3.35 3.16 -0.82
CA GLN A 79 4.12 4.38 -0.63
C GLN A 79 3.58 5.54 -1.50
N PRO A 80 3.82 6.83 -1.14
CA PRO A 80 4.51 7.23 0.09
C PRO A 80 3.65 6.94 1.31
N SER A 81 4.26 6.55 2.41
CA SER A 81 3.51 6.29 3.65
C SER A 81 4.15 6.95 4.85
N LEU A 82 3.30 7.35 5.79
CA LEU A 82 3.69 7.93 7.07
C LEU A 82 3.26 7.01 8.20
N ILE A 83 4.21 6.69 9.09
CA ILE A 83 3.99 5.83 10.25
C ILE A 83 4.77 6.35 11.46
N PRO A 84 4.35 6.09 12.71
CA PRO A 84 5.17 6.37 13.87
C PRO A 84 6.46 5.54 13.85
N ILE A 85 7.61 6.17 14.11
CA ILE A 85 8.90 5.46 14.13
C ILE A 85 8.94 4.34 15.18
N LYS A 86 8.24 4.51 16.30
CA LYS A 86 8.09 3.46 17.33
C LYS A 86 7.40 2.20 16.77
N THR A 87 6.40 2.40 15.89
CA THR A 87 5.63 1.31 15.26
C THR A 87 6.47 0.59 14.22
N TRP A 88 7.24 1.34 13.41
CA TRP A 88 8.24 0.77 12.50
C TRP A 88 9.23 -0.14 13.23
N ASN A 89 9.81 0.37 14.33
CA ASN A 89 10.78 -0.39 15.11
C ASN A 89 10.18 -1.66 15.74
N LYS A 90 8.93 -1.60 16.22
CA LYS A 90 8.23 -2.76 16.79
C LYS A 90 8.02 -3.89 15.79
N VAL A 91 7.73 -3.58 14.53
CA VAL A 91 7.51 -4.61 13.50
C VAL A 91 8.78 -5.01 12.76
N GLY A 92 9.90 -4.32 12.98
CA GLY A 92 11.20 -4.61 12.37
C GLY A 92 11.29 -4.25 10.88
N GLY A 93 10.57 -3.20 10.45
CA GLY A 93 10.62 -2.72 9.07
C GLY A 93 10.11 -3.70 8.02
N PHE A 94 10.63 -3.59 6.79
CA PHE A 94 10.34 -4.55 5.70
C PHE A 94 11.06 -5.88 5.91
N SER A 95 10.45 -6.97 5.44
CA SER A 95 11.00 -8.32 5.55
C SER A 95 11.86 -8.64 4.34
N GLU A 96 13.09 -9.12 4.57
CA GLU A 96 14.11 -9.37 3.54
C GLU A 96 13.70 -10.45 2.52
N GLU A 97 12.88 -11.42 2.92
CA GLU A 97 12.39 -12.48 2.04
C GLU A 97 11.54 -11.97 0.86
N PHE A 98 11.12 -10.70 0.90
CA PHE A 98 10.41 -10.05 -0.21
C PHE A 98 11.34 -9.28 -1.16
N SER A 99 12.66 -9.37 -0.99
CA SER A 99 13.59 -8.76 -1.96
C SER A 99 13.41 -9.37 -3.36
N PRO A 100 13.41 -8.57 -4.44
CA PRO A 100 13.69 -7.14 -4.52
C PRO A 100 12.48 -6.20 -4.30
N GLY A 101 11.32 -6.65 -3.76
CA GLY A 101 10.26 -5.75 -3.31
C GLY A 101 8.83 -6.20 -3.53
N LEU A 102 8.53 -7.09 -4.48
CA LEU A 102 7.14 -7.52 -4.69
C LEU A 102 6.57 -8.20 -3.45
N GLY A 103 5.46 -7.68 -2.95
CA GLY A 103 4.77 -8.21 -1.77
C GLY A 103 5.26 -7.62 -0.44
N SER A 104 6.29 -6.76 -0.43
CA SER A 104 6.82 -6.13 0.79
C SER A 104 5.81 -5.21 1.46
N ASP A 105 5.10 -4.37 0.70
CA ASP A 105 4.10 -3.45 1.25
C ASP A 105 2.94 -4.19 1.94
N PRO A 106 2.26 -5.16 1.31
CA PRO A 106 1.22 -5.91 2.01
C PRO A 106 1.77 -6.74 3.17
N ASP A 107 2.99 -7.26 3.12
CA ASP A 107 3.63 -7.94 4.25
C ASP A 107 3.81 -7.00 5.44
N PHE A 108 4.36 -5.83 5.17
CA PHE A 108 4.54 -4.79 6.18
C PHE A 108 3.21 -4.39 6.82
N ASN A 109 2.18 -4.17 6.00
CA ASN A 109 0.86 -3.83 6.51
C ASN A 109 0.20 -4.97 7.29
N PHE A 110 0.47 -6.22 6.95
CA PHE A 110 -0.03 -7.35 7.74
C PHE A 110 0.70 -7.46 9.10
N LYS A 111 1.99 -7.11 9.16
CA LYS A 111 2.72 -6.98 10.43
C LYS A 111 2.11 -5.88 11.31
N LEU A 112 1.79 -4.71 10.72
CA LEU A 112 1.10 -3.63 11.42
C LEU A 112 -0.27 -4.06 11.93
N TRP A 113 -1.05 -4.77 11.11
CA TRP A 113 -2.34 -5.32 11.52
C TRP A 113 -2.21 -6.23 12.75
N ASN A 114 -1.25 -7.15 12.72
CA ASN A 114 -0.99 -8.08 13.82
C ASN A 114 -0.48 -7.38 15.07
N LEU A 115 0.18 -6.23 14.94
CA LEU A 115 0.56 -5.36 16.07
C LEU A 115 -0.66 -4.63 16.69
N GLY A 116 -1.81 -4.62 16.01
CA GLY A 116 -3.02 -3.94 16.48
C GLY A 116 -3.31 -2.61 15.79
N VAL A 117 -2.52 -2.19 14.80
CA VAL A 117 -2.84 -1.00 14.01
C VAL A 117 -4.16 -1.21 13.27
N ARG A 118 -5.07 -0.23 13.36
CA ARG A 118 -6.39 -0.28 12.72
C ARG A 118 -6.69 0.95 11.88
N LEU A 119 -5.91 2.02 12.00
CA LEU A 119 -6.00 3.18 11.14
C LEU A 119 -5.10 3.00 9.92
N PHE A 120 -5.71 2.69 8.77
CA PHE A 120 -5.08 2.61 7.45
C PHE A 120 -5.83 3.53 6.51
N LYS A 121 -5.32 4.75 6.32
CA LYS A 121 -6.00 5.80 5.57
C LYS A 121 -5.12 6.29 4.42
N GLY A 122 -5.67 6.30 3.22
CA GLY A 122 -5.06 6.96 2.07
C GLY A 122 -5.59 8.37 1.91
N LEU A 123 -4.68 9.33 1.81
CA LEU A 123 -4.98 10.75 1.71
C LEU A 123 -5.03 11.15 0.24
N SER A 124 -6.22 11.55 -0.21
CA SER A 124 -6.48 11.88 -1.61
C SER A 124 -5.67 13.07 -2.13
N ASP A 125 -5.36 14.02 -1.26
CA ASP A 125 -4.63 15.24 -1.62
C ASP A 125 -3.12 15.17 -1.35
N CYS A 126 -2.63 14.15 -0.64
CA CYS A 126 -1.20 13.87 -0.51
C CYS A 126 -0.70 13.14 -1.77
N ARG A 127 -0.25 13.87 -2.78
CA ARG A 127 -0.01 13.34 -4.12
C ARG A 127 1.45 13.21 -4.47
N VAL A 128 1.78 12.13 -5.17
CA VAL A 128 3.09 11.92 -5.80
C VAL A 128 2.89 11.45 -7.24
N TYR A 129 3.79 11.87 -8.13
CA TYR A 129 3.87 11.27 -9.45
C TYR A 129 4.89 10.12 -9.42
N HIS A 130 4.48 8.93 -9.84
CA HIS A 130 5.29 7.73 -9.77
C HIS A 130 5.65 7.24 -11.19
N PHE A 131 6.94 7.22 -11.50
CA PHE A 131 7.48 6.88 -12.82
C PHE A 131 7.46 5.39 -13.14
N SER A 132 6.89 4.57 -12.24
CA SER A 132 6.65 3.14 -12.45
C SER A 132 7.85 2.22 -12.55
N SER A 133 8.62 2.18 -11.50
CA SER A 133 9.57 1.06 -11.24
C SER A 133 10.49 0.71 -12.43
N LEU A 134 10.97 1.73 -13.14
CA LEU A 134 11.93 1.54 -14.25
C LEU A 134 13.17 0.77 -13.80
N SER A 135 13.60 0.97 -12.56
CA SER A 135 14.72 0.27 -11.93
C SER A 135 14.49 -1.23 -11.79
N LEU A 136 13.25 -1.66 -11.59
CA LEU A 136 12.90 -3.07 -11.39
C LEU A 136 12.74 -3.85 -12.70
N ARG A 137 12.53 -3.19 -13.84
CA ARG A 137 12.38 -3.87 -15.13
C ARG A 137 13.61 -4.72 -15.55
N LYS A 138 14.78 -4.44 -14.97
CA LYS A 138 16.04 -5.13 -15.24
C LYS A 138 16.39 -6.23 -14.22
N LYS A 139 15.61 -6.38 -13.14
CA LYS A 139 15.88 -7.39 -12.09
C LYS A 139 14.91 -8.57 -12.22
N ALA A 140 15.40 -9.77 -11.86
CA ALA A 140 14.53 -10.92 -11.72
C ALA A 140 13.52 -10.65 -10.59
N TRP A 141 12.22 -10.75 -10.91
CA TRP A 141 11.15 -10.51 -9.97
C TRP A 141 11.03 -11.69 -8.98
N ASN A 142 10.85 -11.37 -7.70
CA ASN A 142 10.44 -12.37 -6.74
C ASN A 142 8.96 -12.73 -6.91
N ASN A 143 8.54 -13.91 -6.42
CA ASN A 143 7.13 -14.26 -6.34
C ASN A 143 6.53 -13.82 -4.99
N GLY A 144 6.42 -12.50 -4.79
CA GLY A 144 5.95 -11.93 -3.53
C GLY A 144 4.56 -12.41 -3.10
N ALA A 145 3.67 -12.67 -4.06
CA ALA A 145 2.34 -13.21 -3.75
C ALA A 145 2.41 -14.62 -3.14
N LYS A 146 3.28 -15.48 -3.68
CA LYS A 146 3.53 -16.83 -3.14
C LYS A 146 4.22 -16.74 -1.77
N THR A 147 5.25 -15.88 -1.65
CA THR A 147 5.96 -15.67 -0.38
C THR A 147 4.99 -15.21 0.71
N PHE A 148 4.13 -14.24 0.41
CA PHE A 148 3.10 -13.76 1.33
C PHE A 148 2.14 -14.88 1.75
N LEU A 149 1.63 -15.65 0.76
CA LEU A 149 0.72 -16.77 1.03
C LEU A 149 1.37 -17.84 1.94
N LEU A 150 2.61 -18.21 1.67
CA LEU A 150 3.32 -19.21 2.48
C LEU A 150 3.68 -18.71 3.86
N LYS A 151 4.00 -17.44 4.02
CA LYS A 151 4.32 -16.82 5.32
C LYS A 151 3.08 -16.69 6.20
N TRP A 152 1.97 -16.21 5.66
CA TRP A 152 0.80 -15.80 6.43
C TRP A 152 -0.40 -16.75 6.33
N GLY A 153 -0.37 -17.72 5.42
CA GLY A 153 -1.49 -18.61 5.14
C GLY A 153 -2.67 -17.95 4.42
N LEU A 154 -2.50 -16.69 3.99
CA LEU A 154 -3.51 -15.87 3.34
C LEU A 154 -2.93 -15.22 2.08
N SER A 155 -3.73 -15.05 1.02
CA SER A 155 -3.30 -14.29 -0.15
C SER A 155 -3.38 -12.77 0.11
N ILE A 156 -2.57 -11.99 -0.61
CA ILE A 156 -2.63 -10.52 -0.59
C ILE A 156 -4.07 -10.06 -0.92
N LYS A 157 -4.72 -10.68 -1.90
CA LYS A 157 -6.11 -10.37 -2.28
C LYS A 157 -7.08 -10.57 -1.11
N PHE A 158 -6.93 -11.66 -0.36
CA PHE A 158 -7.75 -11.94 0.82
C PHE A 158 -7.54 -10.87 1.89
N PHE A 159 -6.28 -10.52 2.19
CA PHE A 159 -5.93 -9.48 3.16
C PHE A 159 -6.52 -8.12 2.76
N LYS A 160 -6.31 -7.69 1.51
CA LYS A 160 -6.87 -6.42 1.00
C LYS A 160 -8.38 -6.36 1.11
N LYS A 161 -9.09 -7.46 0.75
CA LYS A 161 -10.56 -7.50 0.72
C LYS A 161 -11.18 -7.54 2.12
N HIS A 162 -10.69 -8.43 2.98
CA HIS A 162 -11.37 -8.75 4.24
C HIS A 162 -10.82 -8.00 5.45
N TYR A 163 -9.53 -7.65 5.43
CA TYR A 163 -8.89 -6.93 6.53
C TYR A 163 -8.79 -5.43 6.25
N LEU A 164 -8.14 -5.05 5.16
CA LEU A 164 -7.94 -3.64 4.82
C LEU A 164 -9.20 -2.97 4.25
N ARG A 165 -10.13 -3.73 3.66
CA ARG A 165 -11.31 -3.21 2.94
C ARG A 165 -10.94 -2.18 1.88
N SER A 166 -9.82 -2.42 1.18
CA SER A 166 -9.28 -1.53 0.14
C SER A 166 -10.33 -1.21 -0.93
N ASP A 167 -10.12 -0.12 -1.67
CA ASP A 167 -10.96 0.36 -2.77
C ASP A 167 -12.34 0.91 -2.33
N LYS A 168 -12.45 1.37 -1.07
CA LYS A 168 -13.62 2.08 -0.53
C LYS A 168 -13.24 3.46 -0.06
N ASN A 169 -14.21 4.35 0.04
CA ASN A 169 -14.02 5.61 0.75
C ASN A 169 -13.67 5.34 2.22
N PHE A 170 -12.85 6.21 2.79
CA PHE A 170 -12.47 6.10 4.19
C PHE A 170 -13.70 6.22 5.09
N ASP A 171 -13.91 5.25 5.98
CA ASP A 171 -15.03 5.17 6.91
C ASP A 171 -14.60 5.01 8.37
N GLY A 172 -13.30 5.20 8.67
CA GLY A 172 -12.75 5.14 10.02
C GLY A 172 -11.82 3.95 10.30
N LEU A 173 -11.74 3.57 11.56
CA LEU A 173 -10.88 2.46 11.97
C LEU A 173 -11.36 1.13 11.40
N LEU A 174 -10.42 0.33 10.94
CA LEU A 174 -10.71 -1.03 10.49
C LEU A 174 -11.14 -1.91 11.67
N LEU A 175 -12.22 -2.62 11.49
CA LEU A 175 -12.69 -3.64 12.42
C LEU A 175 -12.19 -5.02 12.01
N GLU A 176 -12.28 -6.00 12.94
CA GLU A 176 -12.02 -7.39 12.62
C GLU A 176 -12.88 -7.86 11.42
N PRO A 177 -12.33 -8.75 10.57
CA PRO A 177 -13.04 -9.23 9.39
C PRO A 177 -14.39 -9.85 9.72
N VAL A 178 -15.43 -9.44 8.97
CA VAL A 178 -16.76 -10.05 9.10
C VAL A 178 -16.72 -11.46 8.50
N LYS A 179 -16.91 -12.48 9.36
CA LYS A 179 -16.87 -13.90 8.98
C LYS A 179 -18.20 -14.34 8.34
N ASN A 180 -18.51 -13.80 7.18
CA ASN A 180 -19.68 -14.15 6.36
C ASN A 180 -19.35 -15.24 5.32
N PHE A 181 -20.33 -15.62 4.48
CA PHE A 181 -20.16 -16.63 3.45
C PHE A 181 -19.00 -16.30 2.49
N SER A 182 -18.88 -15.04 2.04
CA SER A 182 -17.79 -14.60 1.16
C SER A 182 -16.41 -14.78 1.82
N TYR A 183 -16.31 -14.47 3.12
CA TYR A 183 -15.08 -14.67 3.89
C TYR A 183 -14.67 -16.15 3.90
N PHE A 184 -15.60 -17.05 4.26
CA PHE A 184 -15.28 -18.49 4.34
C PHE A 184 -14.98 -19.10 2.98
N PHE A 185 -15.68 -18.68 1.93
CA PHE A 185 -15.41 -19.14 0.56
C PHE A 185 -14.01 -18.72 0.09
N ASP A 186 -13.63 -17.47 0.30
CA ASP A 186 -12.29 -16.98 -0.05
C ASP A 186 -11.21 -17.63 0.84
N LEU A 187 -11.51 -17.87 2.12
CA LEU A 187 -10.60 -18.58 3.02
C LEU A 187 -10.33 -20.02 2.55
N LEU A 188 -11.37 -20.72 2.09
CA LEU A 188 -11.22 -22.07 1.53
C LEU A 188 -10.29 -22.06 0.31
N LYS A 189 -10.51 -21.12 -0.63
CA LYS A 189 -9.61 -20.95 -1.79
C LYS A 189 -8.16 -20.68 -1.36
N ASN A 190 -7.95 -19.85 -0.35
CA ASN A 190 -6.60 -19.59 0.18
C ASN A 190 -5.96 -20.86 0.74
N LYS A 191 -6.70 -21.68 1.50
CA LYS A 191 -6.20 -22.95 2.03
C LYS A 191 -5.78 -23.91 0.91
N PHE A 192 -6.61 -24.07 -0.14
CA PHE A 192 -6.24 -24.89 -1.29
C PHE A 192 -4.95 -24.37 -1.98
N SER A 193 -4.87 -23.06 -2.23
CA SER A 193 -3.69 -22.47 -2.83
C SER A 193 -2.43 -22.63 -1.95
N PHE A 194 -2.58 -22.47 -0.64
CA PHE A 194 -1.48 -22.68 0.32
C PHE A 194 -0.96 -24.11 0.28
N PHE A 195 -1.84 -25.11 0.37
CA PHE A 195 -1.43 -26.53 0.31
C PHE A 195 -0.80 -26.87 -1.03
N TYR A 196 -1.39 -26.43 -2.14
CA TYR A 196 -0.83 -26.63 -3.47
C TYR A 196 0.61 -26.11 -3.56
N HIS A 197 0.88 -24.87 -3.16
CA HIS A 197 2.21 -24.31 -3.21
C HIS A 197 3.18 -24.92 -2.20
N LYS A 198 2.70 -25.37 -1.05
CA LYS A 198 3.51 -26.05 -0.05
C LYS A 198 3.96 -27.42 -0.55
N PHE A 199 3.09 -28.19 -1.18
CA PHE A 199 3.42 -29.51 -1.72
C PHE A 199 4.33 -29.43 -2.94
N LEU A 200 4.10 -28.49 -3.87
CA LEU A 200 4.98 -28.31 -5.03
C LEU A 200 6.40 -27.87 -4.71
N ASN A 201 6.64 -27.29 -3.54
CA ASN A 201 7.99 -26.92 -3.10
C ASN A 201 8.68 -28.03 -2.28
N SER A 202 8.01 -29.16 -2.07
CA SER A 202 8.54 -30.31 -1.33
C SER A 202 9.12 -31.37 -2.27
N PHE A 203 9.12 -31.11 -3.57
CA PHE A 203 9.74 -31.87 -4.65
C PHE A 203 10.63 -30.95 -5.49
#